data_359312da15f5340997d9876ab4e35da8
#
_entry.id   359312da15f5340997d9876ab4e35da8
#
_cell.length_a   1.000
_cell.length_b   1.000
_cell.length_c   1.000
_cell.angle_alpha   90.00
_cell.angle_beta   90.00
_cell.angle_gamma   90.00
#
_symmetry.space_group_name_H-M   'P 1'
#
loop_
_entity.id
_entity.type
_entity.pdbx_description
1 polymer ?
#
loop_
_entity_poly.entity_id
_entity_poly.type
_entity_poly.pdbx_seq_one_letter_code
_entity_poly.pdbx_strand_id
1 'polypeptide(L)'
;MSTRAQFHSDKKPKILIIHNYYQIPGGEDTVVANEKKLLEDNGHEVMLYTRDNNEIKTMSRLKKLLLPFMTVYNPASAREVKKIIRNEKIDIVHVHNTLNLISPSVYYTAVRCGVPVVQTVHNFRLICRGALLHREGQVCEDCLRKGLMCAVRYGCYRG
;
A
#
# COMPACT_ATOMS: atom_id res chain seq x y z
N MET A 1 -28.46 -2.72 4.13
CA MET A 1 -28.84 -1.31 3.93
C MET A 1 -27.58 -0.54 3.57
N SER A 2 -27.46 -0.11 2.31
CA SER A 2 -26.28 0.58 1.79
C SER A 2 -26.41 2.06 2.10
N THR A 3 -25.61 2.56 3.04
CA THR A 3 -25.53 4.00 3.31
C THR A 3 -24.67 4.62 2.21
N ARG A 4 -25.33 5.14 1.16
CA ARG A 4 -24.68 6.06 0.22
C ARG A 4 -24.18 7.27 1.01
N ALA A 5 -22.88 7.44 1.08
CA ALA A 5 -22.28 8.70 1.51
C ALA A 5 -22.76 9.80 0.55
N GLN A 6 -23.62 10.68 1.01
CA GLN A 6 -24.00 11.87 0.28
C GLN A 6 -22.86 12.87 0.44
N PHE A 7 -22.03 13.01 -0.59
CA PHE A 7 -21.10 14.11 -0.70
C PHE A 7 -21.89 15.38 -1.06
N HIS A 8 -22.37 16.07 -0.05
CA HIS A 8 -22.91 17.42 -0.15
C HIS A 8 -22.01 18.37 0.65
N SER A 9 -20.91 18.77 0.05
CA SER A 9 -20.11 19.90 0.51
C SER A 9 -19.34 20.44 -0.69
N ASP A 10 -19.35 21.76 -0.89
CA ASP A 10 -18.50 22.46 -1.87
C ASP A 10 -17.00 22.31 -1.55
N LYS A 11 -16.67 21.71 -0.41
CA LYS A 11 -15.30 21.44 0.02
C LYS A 11 -14.81 20.13 -0.60
N LYS A 12 -13.69 20.22 -1.33
CA LYS A 12 -13.01 19.04 -1.90
C LYS A 12 -12.50 18.10 -0.80
N PRO A 13 -12.59 16.77 -0.99
CA PRO A 13 -12.10 15.79 -0.03
C PRO A 13 -10.62 15.99 0.33
N LYS A 14 -10.28 15.80 1.61
CA LYS A 14 -8.92 15.72 2.11
C LYS A 14 -8.43 14.28 2.01
N ILE A 15 -7.30 14.06 1.36
CA ILE A 15 -6.82 12.75 0.95
C ILE A 15 -5.54 12.40 1.71
N LEU A 16 -5.48 11.19 2.27
CA LEU A 16 -4.25 10.61 2.79
C LEU A 16 -3.71 9.57 1.80
N ILE A 17 -2.60 9.87 1.14
CA ILE A 17 -1.88 8.91 0.32
C ILE A 17 -0.93 8.10 1.21
N ILE A 18 -0.97 6.77 1.08
CA ILE A 18 -0.12 5.83 1.81
C ILE A 18 0.78 5.09 0.82
N HIS A 19 2.10 5.18 1.01
CA HIS A 19 3.08 4.54 0.15
C HIS A 19 4.33 4.09 0.89
N ASN A 20 4.80 2.89 0.59
CA ASN A 20 6.06 2.34 1.08
C ASN A 20 7.07 2.28 -0.06
N TYR A 21 8.10 3.10 0.01
CA TYR A 21 9.18 3.10 -0.99
C TYR A 21 9.99 1.82 -0.93
N TYR A 22 10.35 1.29 -2.10
CA TYR A 22 11.31 0.20 -2.21
C TYR A 22 12.75 0.71 -2.08
N GLN A 23 13.71 -0.21 -1.85
CA GLN A 23 15.14 0.13 -1.80
C GLN A 23 15.69 0.61 -3.16
N ILE A 24 15.07 0.17 -4.24
CA ILE A 24 15.35 0.60 -5.61
C ILE A 24 14.11 1.34 -6.08
N PRO A 25 14.21 2.64 -6.39
CA PRO A 25 13.08 3.41 -6.89
C PRO A 25 12.46 2.78 -8.14
N GLY A 26 11.15 2.77 -8.20
CA GLY A 26 10.39 2.20 -9.29
C GLY A 26 9.41 3.20 -9.93
N GLY A 27 8.76 2.79 -11.01
CA GLY A 27 7.74 3.60 -11.66
C GLY A 27 6.57 3.98 -10.75
N GLU A 28 6.29 3.16 -9.73
CA GLU A 28 5.23 3.43 -8.75
C GLU A 28 5.51 4.69 -7.91
N ASP A 29 6.78 5.00 -7.60
CA ASP A 29 7.16 6.20 -6.87
C ASP A 29 6.84 7.47 -7.67
N THR A 30 7.10 7.42 -8.99
CA THR A 30 6.74 8.49 -9.93
C THR A 30 5.21 8.65 -10.03
N VAL A 31 4.47 7.55 -10.04
CA VAL A 31 2.99 7.59 -10.06
C VAL A 31 2.46 8.28 -8.80
N VAL A 32 2.96 7.92 -7.62
CA VAL A 32 2.56 8.56 -6.34
C VAL A 32 2.82 10.06 -6.36
N ALA A 33 3.99 10.48 -6.84
CA ALA A 33 4.34 11.90 -6.91
C ALA A 33 3.42 12.65 -7.90
N ASN A 34 3.14 12.06 -9.06
CA ASN A 34 2.27 12.66 -10.08
C ASN A 34 0.81 12.71 -9.62
N GLU A 35 0.29 11.66 -8.98
CA GLU A 35 -1.09 11.66 -8.45
C GLU A 35 -1.24 12.69 -7.32
N LYS A 36 -0.26 12.76 -6.40
CA LYS A 36 -0.27 13.81 -5.38
C LYS A 36 -0.37 15.19 -6.01
N LYS A 37 0.53 15.49 -6.97
CA LYS A 37 0.53 16.77 -7.67
C LYS A 37 -0.79 17.02 -8.38
N LEU A 38 -1.33 16.03 -9.11
CA LEU A 38 -2.60 16.13 -9.81
C LEU A 38 -3.75 16.48 -8.87
N LEU A 39 -3.83 15.84 -7.73
CA LEU A 39 -4.86 16.09 -6.73
C LEU A 39 -4.73 17.50 -6.12
N GLU A 40 -3.51 17.93 -5.81
CA GLU A 40 -3.23 19.27 -5.29
C GLU A 40 -3.53 20.36 -6.33
N ASP A 41 -3.12 20.18 -7.59
CA ASP A 41 -3.42 21.09 -8.70
C ASP A 41 -4.94 21.21 -8.93
N ASN A 42 -5.71 20.18 -8.59
CA ASN A 42 -7.16 20.19 -8.62
C ASN A 42 -7.79 20.65 -7.28
N GLY A 43 -7.01 21.20 -6.36
CA GLY A 43 -7.46 21.86 -5.13
C GLY A 43 -7.87 20.90 -4.00
N HIS A 44 -7.42 19.65 -4.02
CA HIS A 44 -7.51 18.74 -2.88
C HIS A 44 -6.40 19.03 -1.88
N GLU A 45 -6.69 18.88 -0.60
CA GLU A 45 -5.65 18.84 0.43
C GLU A 45 -5.11 17.40 0.52
N VAL A 46 -3.80 17.21 0.28
CA VAL A 46 -3.18 15.88 0.21
C VAL A 46 -2.11 15.74 1.26
N MET A 47 -2.24 14.71 2.10
CA MET A 47 -1.22 14.31 3.06
C MET A 47 -0.54 13.01 2.60
N LEU A 48 0.73 12.84 2.99
CA LEU A 48 1.49 11.61 2.74
C LEU A 48 1.80 10.90 4.05
N TYR A 49 1.57 9.59 4.09
CA TYR A 49 2.16 8.69 5.06
C TYR A 49 3.06 7.70 4.33
N THR A 50 4.36 7.85 4.52
CA THR A 50 5.36 7.04 3.79
C THR A 50 6.32 6.32 4.73
N ARG A 51 6.84 5.19 4.27
CA ARG A 51 7.98 4.47 4.85
C ARG A 51 8.94 4.12 3.73
N ASP A 52 10.18 3.86 4.08
CA ASP A 52 11.23 3.50 3.13
C ASP A 52 11.88 2.18 3.56
N ASN A 53 11.93 1.20 2.65
CA ASN A 53 12.55 -0.09 2.92
C ASN A 53 14.07 -0.01 3.19
N ASN A 54 14.72 1.12 2.93
CA ASN A 54 16.09 1.37 3.39
C ASN A 54 16.19 1.39 4.93
N GLU A 55 15.11 1.72 5.64
CA GLU A 55 15.05 1.64 7.11
C GLU A 55 15.37 0.23 7.63
N ILE A 56 15.08 -0.82 6.83
CA ILE A 56 15.37 -2.22 7.20
C ILE A 56 16.87 -2.43 7.38
N LYS A 57 17.73 -1.71 6.64
CA LYS A 57 19.20 -1.85 6.73
C LYS A 57 19.70 -1.49 8.13
N THR A 58 19.10 -0.48 8.75
CA THR A 58 19.49 0.06 10.07
C THR A 58 18.76 -0.59 11.24
N MET A 59 17.79 -1.48 10.98
CA MET A 59 17.04 -2.16 12.02
C MET A 59 17.91 -3.12 12.83
N SER A 60 17.63 -3.21 14.14
CA SER A 60 18.24 -4.22 15.01
C SER A 60 17.89 -5.64 14.57
N ARG A 61 18.73 -6.62 14.93
CA ARG A 61 18.52 -8.04 14.59
C ARG A 61 17.15 -8.55 15.04
N LEU A 62 16.70 -8.17 16.24
CA LEU A 62 15.39 -8.55 16.77
C LEU A 62 14.24 -7.99 15.92
N LYS A 63 14.31 -6.72 15.51
CA LYS A 63 13.30 -6.12 14.62
C LYS A 63 13.26 -6.80 13.26
N LYS A 64 14.42 -7.18 12.69
CA LYS A 64 14.49 -7.94 11.44
C LYS A 64 13.83 -9.31 11.56
N LEU A 65 14.00 -9.99 12.70
CA LEU A 65 13.34 -11.28 12.96
C LEU A 65 11.80 -11.14 13.03
N LEU A 66 11.30 -10.01 13.52
CA LEU A 66 9.86 -9.73 13.61
C LEU A 66 9.26 -9.19 12.31
N LEU A 67 10.09 -8.81 11.33
CA LEU A 67 9.65 -8.19 10.09
C LEU A 67 8.58 -9.01 9.32
N PRO A 68 8.65 -10.36 9.19
CA PRO A 68 7.60 -11.13 8.53
C PRO A 68 6.21 -10.93 9.16
N PHE A 69 6.15 -10.88 10.48
CA PHE A 69 4.90 -10.63 11.21
C PHE A 69 4.42 -9.19 11.03
N MET A 70 5.34 -8.23 11.10
CA MET A 70 5.05 -6.81 10.87
C MET A 70 4.60 -6.53 9.42
N THR A 71 5.04 -7.33 8.45
CA THR A 71 4.59 -7.21 7.05
C THR A 71 3.12 -7.62 6.91
N VAL A 72 2.63 -8.54 7.74
CA VAL A 72 1.22 -8.94 7.77
C VAL A 72 0.38 -7.93 8.56
N TYR A 73 0.84 -7.56 9.75
CA TYR A 73 0.17 -6.58 10.60
C TYR A 73 1.15 -5.73 11.37
N ASN A 74 1.21 -4.43 11.05
CA ASN A 74 2.08 -3.46 11.73
C ASN A 74 1.26 -2.54 12.66
N PRO A 75 1.28 -2.77 13.97
CA PRO A 75 0.50 -1.96 14.90
C PRO A 75 1.00 -0.51 15.02
N ALA A 76 2.27 -0.25 14.71
CA ALA A 76 2.79 1.12 14.70
C ALA A 76 2.21 1.91 13.54
N SER A 77 2.26 1.37 12.31
CA SER A 77 1.64 2.01 11.14
C SER A 77 0.13 2.18 11.32
N ALA A 78 -0.56 1.19 11.88
CA ALA A 78 -2.00 1.29 12.18
C ALA A 78 -2.30 2.45 13.13
N ARG A 79 -1.50 2.63 14.19
CA ARG A 79 -1.68 3.74 15.16
C ARG A 79 -1.41 5.09 14.53
N GLU A 80 -0.33 5.23 13.76
CA GLU A 80 0.01 6.50 13.09
C GLU A 80 -1.06 6.89 12.07
N VAL A 81 -1.48 5.95 11.21
CA VAL A 81 -2.54 6.20 10.23
C VAL A 81 -3.85 6.60 10.93
N LYS A 82 -4.21 5.90 12.02
CA LYS A 82 -5.39 6.27 12.82
C LYS A 82 -5.30 7.68 13.38
N LYS A 83 -4.11 8.07 13.88
CA LYS A 83 -3.85 9.41 14.41
C LYS A 83 -4.00 10.47 13.31
N ILE A 84 -3.40 10.24 12.14
CA ILE A 84 -3.52 11.14 10.99
C ILE A 84 -4.99 11.29 10.57
N ILE A 85 -5.70 10.18 10.37
CA ILE A 85 -7.11 10.20 9.94
C ILE A 85 -7.95 11.08 10.88
N ARG A 86 -7.78 10.94 12.20
CA ARG A 86 -8.59 11.66 13.18
C ARG A 86 -8.21 13.12 13.34
N ASN A 87 -6.91 13.39 13.44
CA ASN A 87 -6.43 14.75 13.72
C ASN A 87 -6.62 15.65 12.50
N GLU A 88 -6.39 15.11 11.32
CA GLU A 88 -6.44 15.84 10.05
C GLU A 88 -7.80 15.75 9.37
N LYS A 89 -8.76 15.00 9.93
CA LYS A 89 -10.11 14.82 9.37
C LYS A 89 -10.06 14.35 7.91
N ILE A 90 -9.32 13.26 7.67
CA ILE A 90 -9.16 12.66 6.35
C ILE A 90 -10.49 12.11 5.85
N ASP A 91 -10.84 12.43 4.61
CA ASP A 91 -12.07 11.99 3.96
C ASP A 91 -11.87 10.71 3.15
N ILE A 92 -10.67 10.52 2.56
CA ILE A 92 -10.32 9.36 1.72
C ILE A 92 -8.88 8.91 2.04
N VAL A 93 -8.68 7.60 2.15
CA VAL A 93 -7.35 6.99 2.21
C VAL A 93 -7.04 6.36 0.85
N HIS A 94 -5.98 6.81 0.19
CA HIS A 94 -5.50 6.28 -1.08
C HIS A 94 -4.19 5.52 -0.86
N VAL A 95 -4.21 4.20 -1.07
CA VAL A 95 -3.08 3.31 -0.82
C VAL A 95 -2.43 2.88 -2.13
N HIS A 96 -1.11 2.97 -2.22
CA HIS A 96 -0.32 2.45 -3.33
C HIS A 96 0.41 1.16 -2.96
N ASN A 97 1.42 1.26 -2.11
CA ASN A 97 2.20 0.11 -1.67
C ASN A 97 2.28 0.07 -0.14
N THR A 98 2.16 -1.11 0.45
CA THR A 98 2.24 -1.31 1.90
C THR A 98 3.41 -2.22 2.34
N LEU A 99 4.15 -2.79 1.39
CA LEU A 99 5.24 -3.75 1.66
C LEU A 99 6.60 -3.03 1.75
N ASN A 100 7.40 -3.30 2.77
CA ASN A 100 7.27 -4.29 3.84
C ASN A 100 6.93 -3.64 5.20
N LEU A 101 7.02 -2.30 5.34
CA LEU A 101 7.03 -1.61 6.65
C LEU A 101 5.67 -1.05 7.07
N ILE A 102 4.75 -0.86 6.13
CA ILE A 102 3.42 -0.30 6.43
C ILE A 102 2.42 -1.41 6.79
N SER A 103 2.30 -2.45 5.98
CA SER A 103 1.38 -3.58 6.10
C SER A 103 -0.09 -3.30 5.76
N PRO A 104 -0.87 -4.36 5.48
CA PRO A 104 -2.32 -4.26 5.27
C PRO A 104 -3.13 -3.75 6.47
N SER A 105 -2.53 -3.60 7.64
CA SER A 105 -3.23 -3.06 8.83
C SER A 105 -3.86 -1.69 8.61
N VAL A 106 -3.32 -0.90 7.65
CA VAL A 106 -3.83 0.44 7.34
C VAL A 106 -5.22 0.42 6.70
N TYR A 107 -5.56 -0.61 5.91
CA TYR A 107 -6.89 -0.77 5.33
C TYR A 107 -7.95 -0.97 6.43
N TYR A 108 -7.69 -1.91 7.36
CA TYR A 108 -8.58 -2.15 8.50
C TYR A 108 -8.70 -0.90 9.38
N THR A 109 -7.62 -0.16 9.53
CA THR A 109 -7.61 1.08 10.32
C THR A 109 -8.49 2.14 9.70
N ALA A 110 -8.38 2.39 8.39
CA ALA A 110 -9.21 3.36 7.68
C ALA A 110 -10.70 2.98 7.74
N VAL A 111 -11.03 1.71 7.45
CA VAL A 111 -12.41 1.21 7.52
C VAL A 111 -12.99 1.35 8.93
N ARG A 112 -12.23 1.03 9.99
CA ARG A 112 -12.66 1.23 11.39
C ARG A 112 -12.82 2.69 11.78
N CYS A 113 -12.15 3.59 11.08
CA CYS A 113 -12.36 5.04 11.25
C CYS A 113 -13.53 5.58 10.43
N GLY A 114 -14.22 4.74 9.64
CA GLY A 114 -15.32 5.14 8.76
C GLY A 114 -14.87 5.84 7.48
N VAL A 115 -13.57 5.73 7.12
CA VAL A 115 -12.99 6.39 5.95
C VAL A 115 -12.86 5.41 4.80
N PRO A 116 -13.38 5.73 3.60
CA PRO A 116 -13.25 4.89 2.42
C PRO A 116 -11.79 4.75 1.98
N VAL A 117 -11.47 3.59 1.41
CA VAL A 117 -10.13 3.27 0.92
C VAL A 117 -10.16 3.04 -0.58
N VAL A 118 -9.23 3.69 -1.28
CA VAL A 118 -8.91 3.45 -2.69
C VAL A 118 -7.54 2.78 -2.75
N GLN A 119 -7.37 1.80 -3.64
CA GLN A 119 -6.10 1.12 -3.87
C GLN A 119 -5.68 1.25 -5.33
N THR A 120 -4.49 1.82 -5.58
CA THR A 120 -3.84 1.68 -6.89
C THR A 120 -2.99 0.43 -6.90
N VAL A 121 -3.28 -0.50 -7.82
CA VAL A 121 -2.55 -1.76 -7.98
C VAL A 121 -1.50 -1.58 -9.07
N HIS A 122 -0.23 -1.52 -8.69
CA HIS A 122 0.90 -1.29 -9.62
C HIS A 122 1.42 -2.55 -10.29
N ASN A 123 1.14 -3.73 -9.73
CA ASN A 123 1.64 -5.00 -10.21
C ASN A 123 0.75 -6.15 -9.76
N PHE A 124 1.00 -7.36 -10.25
CA PHE A 124 0.19 -8.54 -9.97
C PHE A 124 0.58 -9.27 -8.66
N ARG A 125 1.28 -8.64 -7.73
CA ARG A 125 1.82 -9.30 -6.52
C ARG A 125 0.75 -9.95 -5.64
N LEU A 126 -0.48 -9.46 -5.67
CA LEU A 126 -1.60 -10.05 -4.92
C LEU A 126 -1.97 -11.45 -5.40
N ILE A 127 -1.71 -11.77 -6.66
CA ILE A 127 -2.09 -13.03 -7.31
C ILE A 127 -0.92 -13.80 -7.91
N CYS A 128 0.22 -13.13 -8.11
CA CYS A 128 1.45 -13.72 -8.63
C CYS A 128 2.63 -13.33 -7.75
N ARG A 129 3.34 -14.29 -7.16
CA ARG A 129 4.52 -14.00 -6.31
C ARG A 129 5.65 -13.28 -7.04
N GLY A 130 5.82 -13.56 -8.35
CA GLY A 130 6.75 -12.84 -9.22
C GLY A 130 6.25 -11.46 -9.65
N ALA A 131 5.03 -11.09 -9.30
CA ALA A 131 4.38 -9.82 -9.61
C ALA A 131 4.10 -9.51 -11.09
N LEU A 132 4.55 -10.34 -12.03
CA LEU A 132 4.55 -10.05 -13.46
C LEU A 132 3.51 -10.84 -14.26
N LEU A 133 2.96 -11.95 -13.72
CA LEU A 133 2.20 -12.95 -14.48
C LEU A 133 2.94 -13.42 -15.75
N HIS A 134 4.26 -13.44 -15.66
CA HIS A 134 5.13 -13.77 -16.78
C HIS A 134 6.32 -14.63 -16.31
N ARG A 135 6.72 -15.62 -17.11
CA ARG A 135 7.87 -16.50 -16.86
C ARG A 135 8.40 -17.07 -18.19
N GLU A 136 9.71 -17.03 -18.37
CA GLU A 136 10.38 -17.64 -19.53
C GLU A 136 9.80 -17.20 -20.88
N GLY A 137 9.50 -15.90 -21.02
CA GLY A 137 8.97 -15.35 -22.28
C GLY A 137 7.46 -15.56 -22.49
N GLN A 138 6.73 -16.14 -21.54
CA GLN A 138 5.31 -16.46 -21.68
C GLN A 138 4.46 -15.97 -20.50
N VAL A 139 3.17 -15.77 -20.75
CA VAL A 139 2.19 -15.51 -19.69
C VAL A 139 2.12 -16.72 -18.75
N CYS A 140 2.22 -16.48 -17.45
CA CYS A 140 2.21 -17.53 -16.43
C CYS A 140 1.13 -17.26 -15.39
N GLU A 141 0.12 -18.13 -15.33
CA GLU A 141 -0.98 -18.08 -14.37
C GLU A 141 -0.93 -19.22 -13.34
N ASP A 142 0.19 -19.91 -13.22
CA ASP A 142 0.31 -21.11 -12.38
C ASP A 142 -0.02 -20.82 -10.90
N CYS A 143 0.31 -19.64 -10.38
CA CYS A 143 -0.03 -19.26 -9.01
C CYS A 143 -1.55 -19.16 -8.78
N LEU A 144 -2.31 -18.76 -9.79
CA LEU A 144 -3.77 -18.70 -9.73
C LEU A 144 -4.40 -20.09 -9.80
N ARG A 145 -3.87 -20.98 -10.65
CA ARG A 145 -4.45 -22.31 -10.93
C ARG A 145 -3.99 -23.38 -9.95
N LYS A 146 -2.71 -23.36 -9.54
CA LYS A 146 -2.05 -24.42 -8.78
C LYS A 146 -1.61 -23.97 -7.38
N GLY A 147 -1.83 -22.70 -7.05
CA GLY A 147 -1.47 -22.13 -5.76
C GLY A 147 -0.07 -21.50 -5.68
N LEU A 148 0.15 -20.70 -4.63
CA LEU A 148 1.32 -19.83 -4.48
C LEU A 148 2.65 -20.56 -4.33
N MET A 149 2.65 -21.88 -4.02
CA MET A 149 3.87 -22.69 -3.92
C MET A 149 4.58 -22.87 -5.27
N CYS A 150 3.87 -22.65 -6.39
CA CYS A 150 4.49 -22.66 -7.72
C CYS A 150 5.66 -21.66 -7.81
N ALA A 151 5.52 -20.49 -7.19
CA ALA A 151 6.57 -19.47 -7.20
C ALA A 151 7.85 -19.91 -6.49
N VAL A 152 7.74 -20.73 -5.44
CA VAL A 152 8.89 -21.32 -4.74
C VAL A 152 9.56 -22.37 -5.64
N ARG A 153 8.74 -23.26 -6.23
CA ARG A 153 9.21 -24.32 -7.14
C ARG A 153 9.95 -23.77 -8.36
N TYR A 154 9.46 -22.65 -8.90
CA TYR A 154 10.03 -22.04 -10.11
C TYR A 154 11.06 -20.95 -9.80
N GLY A 155 11.31 -20.65 -8.54
CA GLY A 155 12.27 -19.62 -8.15
C GLY A 155 11.92 -18.21 -8.59
N CYS A 156 10.62 -17.88 -8.73
CA CYS A 156 10.15 -16.58 -9.25
C CYS A 156 10.54 -15.36 -8.40
N TYR A 157 11.09 -15.58 -7.22
CA TYR A 157 11.50 -14.53 -6.28
C TYR A 157 13.02 -14.28 -6.30
N ARG A 158 13.74 -14.89 -7.23
CA ARG A 158 15.17 -14.67 -7.42
C ARG A 158 15.32 -13.54 -8.45
N GLY A 159 15.31 -12.30 -7.96
CA GLY A 159 15.84 -11.16 -8.66
C GLY A 159 17.22 -10.85 -8.13
#